data_92e89a81044b58e5a06f3749ea8379c1
#
_entry.id   92e89a81044b58e5a06f3749ea8379c1
#
_cell.length_a   1.000
_cell.length_b   1.000
_cell.length_c   1.000
_cell.angle_alpha   90.00
_cell.angle_beta   90.00
_cell.angle_gamma   90.00
#
_symmetry.space_group_name_H-M   'P 1'
#
loop_
_entity.id
_entity.type
_entity.pdbx_description
1 polymer ?
#
loop_
_entity_poly.entity_id
_entity_poly.type
_entity_poly.pdbx_seq_one_letter_code
_entity_poly.pdbx_strand_id
1 'polypeptide(L)'
;SYAQAPDPAAAAADTMAEVAEPVAEVEQQAVETSSGAKGIAEFLFGRGLVTFFINGGWVMWPILIVAIYGLAYVIWKFITLMYAKINLNGFLNQIVPLIKEKKYKEAIEFAKKTRGPVASIVYEGLLKSERGVDAVEKSMENAAMIEMSYLEKGFVEISSAITLAPMLGFFGTVDGMVVAFDAIAKARSVDATIVASGIKIALITTEAGLAVAIPIQLLSNIFMTQVDGLVIDMQRASEKVIETMIES
;
A
#
# COMPACT_ATOMS: atom_id res chain seq x y z
N SER A 1 -30.15 11.47 68.34
CA SER A 1 -30.00 12.06 67.04
C SER A 1 -29.09 11.16 66.21
N TYR A 2 -29.68 10.21 65.45
CA TYR A 2 -28.94 9.37 64.53
C TYR A 2 -28.66 10.20 63.27
N ALA A 3 -27.41 10.49 62.99
CA ALA A 3 -26.99 11.05 61.69
C ALA A 3 -27.21 9.98 60.62
N GLN A 4 -28.08 10.26 59.67
CA GLN A 4 -28.42 9.43 58.55
C GLN A 4 -27.17 9.29 57.66
N ALA A 5 -26.68 8.09 57.44
CA ALA A 5 -25.55 7.83 56.54
C ALA A 5 -25.96 8.28 55.11
N PRO A 6 -25.07 8.88 54.31
CA PRO A 6 -25.38 9.27 52.95
C PRO A 6 -25.80 8.07 52.11
N ASP A 7 -26.82 8.26 51.31
CA ASP A 7 -27.36 7.23 50.41
C ASP A 7 -26.26 6.77 49.42
N PRO A 8 -25.87 5.50 49.47
CA PRO A 8 -24.82 4.99 48.56
C PRO A 8 -25.17 5.14 47.06
N ALA A 9 -26.46 5.23 46.74
CA ALA A 9 -26.89 5.47 45.35
C ALA A 9 -26.65 6.92 44.92
N ALA A 10 -26.81 7.90 45.83
CA ALA A 10 -26.51 9.31 45.53
C ALA A 10 -25.01 9.55 45.41
N ALA A 11 -24.19 8.94 46.23
CA ALA A 11 -22.72 9.01 46.13
C ALA A 11 -22.18 8.37 44.85
N ALA A 12 -22.78 7.28 44.37
CA ALA A 12 -22.43 6.66 43.11
C ALA A 12 -22.83 7.49 41.89
N ALA A 13 -23.97 8.16 41.98
CA ALA A 13 -24.43 9.06 40.92
C ALA A 13 -23.54 10.32 40.78
N ASP A 14 -23.14 10.93 41.92
CA ASP A 14 -22.20 12.06 41.93
C ASP A 14 -20.81 11.65 41.37
N THR A 15 -20.31 10.49 41.71
CA THR A 15 -19.02 9.97 41.18
C THR A 15 -19.11 9.69 39.69
N MET A 16 -20.24 9.18 39.20
CA MET A 16 -20.46 8.98 37.75
C MET A 16 -20.60 10.30 36.98
N ALA A 17 -21.23 11.33 37.57
CA ALA A 17 -21.33 12.65 36.97
C ALA A 17 -19.95 13.34 36.89
N GLU A 18 -19.12 13.22 37.92
CA GLU A 18 -17.77 13.78 37.98
C GLU A 18 -16.80 13.12 36.97
N VAL A 19 -17.02 11.84 36.65
CA VAL A 19 -16.23 11.12 35.60
C VAL A 19 -16.77 11.37 34.18
N ALA A 20 -18.06 11.65 34.04
CA ALA A 20 -18.71 11.88 32.76
C ALA A 20 -18.34 13.23 32.09
N GLU A 21 -18.16 14.29 32.90
CA GLU A 21 -17.79 15.60 32.39
C GLU A 21 -16.43 15.61 31.64
N PRO A 22 -15.32 15.08 32.18
CA PRO A 22 -14.05 15.05 31.43
C PRO A 22 -14.08 14.13 30.22
N VAL A 23 -14.92 13.08 30.22
CA VAL A 23 -15.07 12.21 29.03
C VAL A 23 -15.84 12.92 27.92
N ALA A 24 -16.89 13.69 28.27
CA ALA A 24 -17.65 14.47 27.29
C ALA A 24 -16.82 15.64 26.70
N GLU A 25 -15.96 16.27 27.47
CA GLU A 25 -15.02 17.28 26.97
C GLU A 25 -13.98 16.69 26.03
N VAL A 26 -13.46 15.49 26.32
CA VAL A 26 -12.50 14.79 25.45
C VAL A 26 -13.17 14.33 24.16
N GLU A 27 -14.43 13.87 24.20
CA GLU A 27 -15.20 13.52 22.99
C GLU A 27 -15.51 14.75 22.15
N GLN A 28 -15.88 15.89 22.75
CA GLN A 28 -16.12 17.14 22.02
C GLN A 28 -14.84 17.68 21.38
N GLN A 29 -13.71 17.64 22.06
CA GLN A 29 -12.42 18.02 21.49
C GLN A 29 -11.99 17.08 20.35
N ALA A 30 -12.27 15.78 20.43
CA ALA A 30 -12.01 14.84 19.37
C ALA A 30 -12.88 15.06 18.13
N VAL A 31 -14.13 15.47 18.29
CA VAL A 31 -15.06 15.80 17.21
C VAL A 31 -14.72 17.14 16.54
N GLU A 32 -14.29 18.14 17.29
CA GLU A 32 -13.85 19.42 16.74
C GLU A 32 -12.53 19.31 15.95
N THR A 33 -11.64 18.37 16.31
CA THR A 33 -10.39 18.13 15.60
C THR A 33 -10.62 17.38 14.26
N SER A 34 -11.79 16.79 14.06
CA SER A 34 -12.14 16.05 12.83
C SER A 34 -12.77 16.91 11.72
N SER A 35 -12.72 18.22 11.85
CA SER A 35 -13.24 19.14 10.83
C SER A 35 -12.36 19.17 9.56
N GLY A 36 -12.55 18.16 8.72
CA GLY A 36 -12.25 18.24 7.29
C GLY A 36 -10.77 18.27 6.86
N ALA A 37 -10.56 18.40 5.57
CA ALA A 37 -9.26 18.43 4.88
C ALA A 37 -8.23 19.42 5.47
N LYS A 38 -8.66 20.45 6.20
CA LYS A 38 -7.77 21.39 6.91
C LYS A 38 -7.06 20.72 8.08
N GLY A 39 -7.75 19.89 8.87
CA GLY A 39 -7.13 19.14 9.97
C GLY A 39 -6.11 18.12 9.48
N ILE A 40 -6.39 17.47 8.35
CA ILE A 40 -5.44 16.54 7.71
C ILE A 40 -4.23 17.29 7.14
N ALA A 41 -4.42 18.47 6.53
CA ALA A 41 -3.34 19.29 6.02
C ALA A 41 -2.45 19.86 7.13
N GLU A 42 -3.04 20.30 8.25
CA GLU A 42 -2.31 20.75 9.44
C GLU A 42 -1.58 19.60 10.14
N PHE A 43 -2.15 18.40 10.16
CA PHE A 43 -1.49 17.19 10.65
C PHE A 43 -0.31 16.79 9.76
N LEU A 44 -0.47 16.83 8.42
CA LEU A 44 0.57 16.40 7.46
C LEU A 44 1.68 17.44 7.28
N PHE A 45 1.40 18.74 7.41
CA PHE A 45 2.35 19.81 7.11
C PHE A 45 2.69 20.71 8.31
N GLY A 46 2.05 20.51 9.47
CA GLY A 46 2.21 21.34 10.65
C GLY A 46 3.16 20.77 11.71
N ARG A 47 3.34 21.56 12.76
CA ARG A 47 4.09 21.20 13.98
C ARG A 47 3.62 19.89 14.63
N GLY A 48 2.39 19.43 14.32
CA GLY A 48 1.81 18.19 14.81
C GLY A 48 2.63 16.95 14.45
N LEU A 49 3.08 16.85 13.22
CA LEU A 49 3.83 15.68 12.73
C LEU A 49 5.21 15.55 13.41
N VAL A 50 5.89 16.67 13.61
CA VAL A 50 7.18 16.70 14.33
C VAL A 50 6.99 16.32 15.80
N THR A 51 5.97 16.87 16.45
CA THR A 51 5.65 16.56 17.85
C THR A 51 5.22 15.10 18.00
N PHE A 52 4.43 14.59 17.07
CA PHE A 52 4.01 13.18 17.00
C PHE A 52 5.23 12.25 16.86
N PHE A 53 6.17 12.60 15.97
CA PHE A 53 7.41 11.84 15.77
C PHE A 53 8.29 11.83 17.03
N ILE A 54 8.46 12.99 17.68
CA ILE A 54 9.27 13.10 18.90
C ILE A 54 8.63 12.31 20.05
N ASN A 55 7.29 12.39 20.20
CA ASN A 55 6.55 11.69 21.24
C ASN A 55 6.52 10.16 21.07
N GLY A 56 6.70 9.65 19.85
CA GLY A 56 6.75 8.21 19.59
C GLY A 56 8.09 7.54 19.91
N GLY A 57 9.11 8.33 20.30
CA GLY A 57 10.41 7.82 20.74
C GLY A 57 11.29 7.28 19.60
N TRP A 58 12.29 6.45 19.96
CA TRP A 58 13.30 5.98 19.01
C TRP A 58 12.76 5.02 17.95
N VAL A 59 11.68 4.27 18.24
CA VAL A 59 11.02 3.34 17.31
C VAL A 59 10.45 4.03 16.08
N MET A 60 10.17 5.34 16.16
CA MET A 60 9.71 6.13 15.01
C MET A 60 10.73 6.19 13.86
N TRP A 61 12.04 6.08 14.16
CA TRP A 61 13.06 6.07 13.11
C TRP A 61 13.00 4.85 12.20
N PRO A 62 12.96 3.60 12.70
CA PRO A 62 12.71 2.42 11.87
C PRO A 62 11.41 2.52 11.07
N ILE A 63 10.32 2.99 11.67
CA ILE A 63 9.03 3.18 10.97
C ILE A 63 9.18 4.17 9.82
N LEU A 64 9.88 5.29 10.03
CA LEU A 64 10.14 6.28 8.99
C LEU A 64 10.97 5.70 7.83
N ILE A 65 11.99 4.89 8.12
CA ILE A 65 12.80 4.24 7.10
C ILE A 65 11.93 3.31 6.24
N VAL A 66 11.08 2.49 6.87
CA VAL A 66 10.14 1.61 6.17
C VAL A 66 9.11 2.41 5.37
N ALA A 67 8.64 3.54 5.89
CA ALA A 67 7.72 4.42 5.18
C ALA A 67 8.35 4.99 3.90
N ILE A 68 9.58 5.51 3.98
CA ILE A 68 10.32 6.04 2.82
C ILE A 68 10.59 4.92 1.81
N TYR A 69 11.00 3.75 2.28
CA TYR A 69 11.25 2.57 1.46
C TYR A 69 9.98 2.14 0.70
N GLY A 70 8.86 1.95 1.41
CA GLY A 70 7.59 1.55 0.82
C GLY A 70 7.06 2.60 -0.18
N LEU A 71 7.14 3.89 0.17
CA LEU A 71 6.71 4.98 -0.71
C LEU A 71 7.56 5.04 -1.99
N ALA A 72 8.88 4.86 -1.90
CA ALA A 72 9.77 4.84 -3.06
C ALA A 72 9.39 3.72 -4.04
N TYR A 73 9.12 2.50 -3.54
CA TYR A 73 8.68 1.38 -4.38
C TYR A 73 7.27 1.59 -4.96
N VAL A 74 6.36 2.20 -4.21
CA VAL A 74 5.03 2.58 -4.72
C VAL A 74 5.14 3.56 -5.88
N ILE A 75 5.95 4.61 -5.76
CA ILE A 75 6.17 5.60 -6.81
C ILE A 75 6.83 4.95 -8.03
N TRP A 76 7.88 4.15 -7.83
CA TRP A 76 8.53 3.41 -8.89
C TRP A 76 7.56 2.49 -9.64
N LYS A 77 6.73 1.75 -8.91
CA LYS A 77 5.72 0.85 -9.48
C LYS A 77 4.65 1.60 -10.26
N PHE A 78 4.17 2.72 -9.73
CA PHE A 78 3.21 3.58 -10.41
C PHE A 78 3.74 4.04 -11.78
N ILE A 79 4.99 4.52 -11.81
CA ILE A 79 5.66 4.95 -13.04
C ILE A 79 5.78 3.77 -14.01
N THR A 80 6.24 2.62 -13.55
CA THR A 80 6.40 1.42 -14.39
C THR A 80 5.08 0.99 -15.03
N LEU A 81 3.98 0.96 -14.26
CA LEU A 81 2.66 0.59 -14.76
C LEU A 81 2.07 1.63 -15.71
N MET A 82 2.35 2.93 -15.51
CA MET A 82 1.96 3.96 -16.48
C MET A 82 2.59 3.73 -17.86
N TYR A 83 3.87 3.34 -17.90
CA TYR A 83 4.57 3.06 -19.15
C TYR A 83 4.21 1.69 -19.76
N ALA A 84 3.69 0.76 -18.98
CA ALA A 84 3.27 -0.56 -19.46
C ALA A 84 1.91 -0.55 -20.17
N LYS A 85 1.06 0.43 -19.88
CA LYS A 85 -0.28 0.55 -20.50
C LYS A 85 -0.19 0.84 -21.99
N ILE A 86 -0.93 0.04 -22.78
CA ILE A 86 -1.06 0.20 -24.23
C ILE A 86 -2.56 0.21 -24.59
N ASN A 87 -2.89 0.88 -25.68
CA ASN A 87 -4.22 0.74 -26.29
C ASN A 87 -4.24 -0.55 -27.13
N LEU A 88 -4.72 -1.65 -26.51
CA LEU A 88 -4.77 -2.96 -27.15
C LEU A 88 -5.51 -2.94 -28.51
N ASN A 89 -6.69 -2.32 -28.55
CA ASN A 89 -7.49 -2.27 -29.78
C ASN A 89 -6.77 -1.49 -30.90
N GLY A 90 -6.12 -0.38 -30.56
CA GLY A 90 -5.33 0.39 -31.52
C GLY A 90 -4.12 -0.39 -32.04
N PHE A 91 -3.47 -1.18 -31.19
CA PHE A 91 -2.36 -2.04 -31.56
C PHE A 91 -2.81 -3.21 -32.47
N LEU A 92 -3.87 -3.91 -32.09
CA LEU A 92 -4.40 -5.03 -32.88
C LEU A 92 -4.94 -4.58 -34.24
N ASN A 93 -5.60 -3.43 -34.32
CA ASN A 93 -6.11 -2.90 -35.59
C ASN A 93 -5.02 -2.60 -36.62
N GLN A 94 -3.79 -2.39 -36.17
CA GLN A 94 -2.65 -2.15 -37.07
C GLN A 94 -1.87 -3.45 -37.38
N ILE A 95 -1.71 -4.34 -36.42
CA ILE A 95 -0.88 -5.54 -36.60
C ILE A 95 -1.62 -6.66 -37.32
N VAL A 96 -2.92 -6.85 -37.05
CA VAL A 96 -3.74 -7.93 -37.63
C VAL A 96 -3.80 -7.85 -39.17
N PRO A 97 -4.01 -6.68 -39.81
CA PRO A 97 -3.97 -6.59 -41.28
C PRO A 97 -2.61 -6.97 -41.85
N LEU A 98 -1.51 -6.57 -41.20
CA LEU A 98 -0.16 -6.91 -41.67
C LEU A 98 0.11 -8.42 -41.61
N ILE A 99 -0.42 -9.12 -40.61
CA ILE A 99 -0.32 -10.58 -40.51
C ILE A 99 -1.17 -11.26 -41.58
N LYS A 100 -2.40 -10.80 -41.83
CA LYS A 100 -3.29 -11.32 -42.89
C LYS A 100 -2.67 -11.19 -44.30
N GLU A 101 -1.97 -10.09 -44.53
CA GLU A 101 -1.25 -9.88 -45.78
C GLU A 101 0.12 -10.59 -45.84
N LYS A 102 0.47 -11.38 -44.83
CA LYS A 102 1.77 -12.07 -44.69
C LYS A 102 2.99 -11.13 -44.70
N LYS A 103 2.77 -9.86 -44.36
CA LYS A 103 3.81 -8.82 -44.23
C LYS A 103 4.51 -8.89 -42.87
N TYR A 104 5.04 -10.08 -42.52
CA TYR A 104 5.62 -10.30 -41.19
C TYR A 104 6.76 -9.32 -40.83
N LYS A 105 7.57 -8.89 -41.82
CA LYS A 105 8.66 -7.92 -41.57
C LYS A 105 8.14 -6.57 -41.09
N GLU A 106 7.07 -6.07 -41.70
CA GLU A 106 6.45 -4.81 -41.31
C GLU A 106 5.76 -4.93 -39.94
N ALA A 107 5.10 -6.08 -39.68
CA ALA A 107 4.47 -6.37 -38.39
C ALA A 107 5.51 -6.43 -37.25
N ILE A 108 6.66 -7.06 -37.48
CA ILE A 108 7.78 -7.12 -36.52
C ILE A 108 8.32 -5.71 -36.24
N GLU A 109 8.52 -4.90 -37.29
CA GLU A 109 9.02 -3.53 -37.12
C GLU A 109 8.03 -2.64 -36.36
N PHE A 110 6.74 -2.79 -36.62
CA PHE A 110 5.68 -2.10 -35.89
C PHE A 110 5.64 -2.52 -34.41
N ALA A 111 5.65 -3.82 -34.12
CA ALA A 111 5.68 -4.35 -32.78
C ALA A 111 6.92 -3.86 -32.01
N LYS A 112 8.10 -3.85 -32.64
CA LYS A 112 9.36 -3.38 -32.07
C LYS A 112 9.31 -1.88 -31.69
N LYS A 113 8.62 -1.05 -32.48
CA LYS A 113 8.48 0.41 -32.20
C LYS A 113 7.45 0.70 -31.13
N THR A 114 6.54 -0.21 -30.89
CA THR A 114 5.47 -0.05 -29.89
C THR A 114 5.99 -0.46 -28.52
N ARG A 115 5.71 0.38 -27.50
CA ARG A 115 6.10 0.09 -26.11
C ARG A 115 5.03 -0.71 -25.39
N GLY A 116 5.44 -1.50 -24.43
CA GLY A 116 4.56 -2.24 -23.53
C GLY A 116 4.67 -3.76 -23.67
N PRO A 117 4.23 -4.51 -22.67
CA PRO A 117 4.38 -5.95 -22.60
C PRO A 117 3.64 -6.67 -23.73
N VAL A 118 2.46 -6.19 -24.13
CA VAL A 118 1.70 -6.76 -25.26
C VAL A 118 2.50 -6.69 -26.57
N ALA A 119 3.14 -5.57 -26.86
CA ALA A 119 3.94 -5.43 -28.08
C ALA A 119 5.19 -6.29 -28.03
N SER A 120 5.81 -6.45 -26.85
CA SER A 120 6.99 -7.30 -26.62
C SER A 120 6.70 -8.76 -26.93
N ILE A 121 5.59 -9.32 -26.40
CA ILE A 121 5.25 -10.74 -26.64
C ILE A 121 4.90 -11.00 -28.10
N VAL A 122 4.18 -10.07 -28.73
CA VAL A 122 3.84 -10.21 -30.16
C VAL A 122 5.10 -10.11 -31.03
N TYR A 123 6.01 -9.20 -30.68
CA TYR A 123 7.31 -9.11 -31.35
C TYR A 123 8.11 -10.43 -31.28
N GLU A 124 8.26 -11.00 -30.08
CA GLU A 124 8.99 -12.26 -29.87
C GLU A 124 8.32 -13.43 -30.60
N GLY A 125 6.99 -13.47 -30.63
CA GLY A 125 6.24 -14.47 -31.39
C GLY A 125 6.49 -14.34 -32.90
N LEU A 126 6.31 -13.15 -33.47
CA LEU A 126 6.44 -12.92 -34.88
C LEU A 126 7.87 -13.17 -35.41
N LEU A 127 8.90 -13.04 -34.58
CA LEU A 127 10.28 -13.44 -34.95
C LEU A 127 10.41 -14.95 -35.30
N LYS A 128 9.43 -15.74 -34.84
CA LYS A 128 9.40 -17.21 -35.15
C LYS A 128 8.39 -17.57 -36.24
N SER A 129 7.79 -16.58 -36.91
CA SER A 129 6.76 -16.79 -37.94
C SER A 129 7.17 -17.75 -39.07
N GLU A 130 8.45 -17.77 -39.44
CA GLU A 130 8.98 -18.72 -40.45
C GLU A 130 8.98 -20.18 -40.01
N ARG A 131 8.86 -20.46 -38.69
CA ARG A 131 8.89 -21.81 -38.11
C ARG A 131 7.50 -22.42 -37.91
N GLY A 132 6.45 -21.71 -38.30
CA GLY A 132 5.06 -22.13 -38.14
C GLY A 132 4.38 -21.61 -36.88
N VAL A 133 3.07 -21.79 -36.81
CA VAL A 133 2.19 -21.23 -35.77
C VAL A 133 2.54 -21.76 -34.38
N ASP A 134 2.82 -23.05 -34.24
CA ASP A 134 3.19 -23.66 -32.95
C ASP A 134 4.47 -23.03 -32.36
N ALA A 135 5.43 -22.67 -33.20
CA ALA A 135 6.66 -22.00 -32.75
C ALA A 135 6.41 -20.55 -32.32
N VAL A 136 5.48 -19.88 -32.98
CA VAL A 136 5.04 -18.53 -32.61
C VAL A 136 4.32 -18.56 -31.24
N GLU A 137 3.33 -19.45 -31.10
CA GLU A 137 2.58 -19.62 -29.85
C GLU A 137 3.51 -19.86 -28.66
N LYS A 138 4.39 -20.87 -28.78
CA LYS A 138 5.35 -21.18 -27.72
C LYS A 138 6.32 -20.04 -27.42
N SER A 139 6.69 -19.23 -28.42
CA SER A 139 7.55 -18.07 -28.23
C SER A 139 6.81 -16.96 -27.50
N MET A 140 5.52 -16.73 -27.83
CA MET A 140 4.67 -15.75 -27.16
C MET A 140 4.40 -16.14 -25.69
N GLU A 141 4.12 -17.43 -25.42
CA GLU A 141 3.97 -17.93 -24.05
C GLU A 141 5.22 -17.69 -23.19
N ASN A 142 6.39 -18.04 -23.74
CA ASN A 142 7.66 -17.81 -23.03
C ASN A 142 7.91 -16.31 -22.77
N ALA A 143 7.66 -15.48 -23.77
CA ALA A 143 7.79 -14.03 -23.63
C ALA A 143 6.80 -13.48 -22.61
N ALA A 144 5.55 -13.99 -22.59
CA ALA A 144 4.54 -13.59 -21.62
C ALA A 144 4.94 -13.92 -20.17
N MET A 145 5.54 -15.10 -19.93
CA MET A 145 6.07 -15.46 -18.60
C MET A 145 7.19 -14.51 -18.15
N ILE A 146 8.05 -14.10 -19.06
CA ILE A 146 9.13 -13.15 -18.75
C ILE A 146 8.55 -11.76 -18.44
N GLU A 147 7.65 -11.25 -19.28
CA GLU A 147 6.99 -9.95 -19.08
C GLU A 147 6.17 -9.94 -17.78
N MET A 148 5.47 -11.03 -17.45
CA MET A 148 4.74 -11.16 -16.18
C MET A 148 5.70 -11.05 -14.99
N SER A 149 6.86 -11.70 -15.03
CA SER A 149 7.88 -11.59 -13.99
C SER A 149 8.38 -10.14 -13.81
N TYR A 150 8.52 -9.38 -14.91
CA TYR A 150 8.85 -7.95 -14.84
C TYR A 150 7.71 -7.11 -14.26
N LEU A 151 6.47 -7.44 -14.62
CA LEU A 151 5.28 -6.77 -14.08
C LEU A 151 5.07 -7.06 -12.59
N GLU A 152 5.47 -8.20 -12.10
CA GLU A 152 5.37 -8.57 -10.68
C GLU A 152 6.51 -8.00 -9.83
N LYS A 153 7.62 -7.63 -10.45
CA LYS A 153 8.77 -7.07 -9.73
C LYS A 153 8.37 -5.85 -8.91
N GLY A 154 8.84 -5.79 -7.66
CA GLY A 154 8.57 -4.71 -6.72
C GLY A 154 7.39 -4.96 -5.79
N PHE A 155 6.51 -5.94 -6.05
CA PHE A 155 5.42 -6.26 -5.13
C PHE A 155 5.91 -6.90 -3.82
N VAL A 156 6.98 -7.67 -3.88
CA VAL A 156 7.59 -8.27 -2.67
C VAL A 156 8.08 -7.17 -1.73
N GLU A 157 8.72 -6.14 -2.26
CA GLU A 157 9.24 -5.00 -1.51
C GLU A 157 8.10 -4.16 -0.92
N ILE A 158 7.05 -3.90 -1.70
CA ILE A 158 5.85 -3.20 -1.23
C ILE A 158 5.16 -4.02 -0.11
N SER A 159 4.99 -5.33 -0.31
CA SER A 159 4.40 -6.23 0.68
C SER A 159 5.23 -6.28 1.97
N SER A 160 6.55 -6.26 1.85
CA SER A 160 7.45 -6.18 3.00
C SER A 160 7.23 -4.90 3.81
N ALA A 161 7.09 -3.75 3.15
CA ALA A 161 6.81 -2.48 3.83
C ALA A 161 5.44 -2.51 4.54
N ILE A 162 4.40 -3.06 3.89
CA ILE A 162 3.05 -3.21 4.44
C ILE A 162 3.08 -4.06 5.73
N THR A 163 3.89 -5.10 5.75
CA THR A 163 3.97 -6.03 6.89
C THR A 163 4.86 -5.48 8.00
N LEU A 164 6.02 -4.91 7.64
CA LEU A 164 7.00 -4.44 8.62
C LEU A 164 6.55 -3.19 9.37
N ALA A 165 5.82 -2.27 8.73
CA ALA A 165 5.40 -1.03 9.38
C ALA A 165 4.50 -1.28 10.61
N PRO A 166 3.42 -2.09 10.55
CA PRO A 166 2.62 -2.43 11.72
C PRO A 166 3.39 -3.26 12.76
N MET A 167 4.29 -4.16 12.32
CA MET A 167 5.11 -4.95 13.23
C MET A 167 6.04 -4.06 14.06
N LEU A 168 6.66 -3.05 13.44
CA LEU A 168 7.44 -2.04 14.15
C LEU A 168 6.57 -1.18 15.06
N GLY A 169 5.35 -0.84 14.65
CA GLY A 169 4.37 -0.16 15.49
C GLY A 169 4.05 -0.98 16.74
N PHE A 170 3.77 -2.26 16.56
CA PHE A 170 3.54 -3.18 17.70
C PHE A 170 4.78 -3.35 18.59
N PHE A 171 5.97 -3.45 17.98
CA PHE A 171 7.23 -3.47 18.74
C PHE A 171 7.36 -2.23 19.63
N GLY A 172 6.98 -1.05 19.12
CA GLY A 172 6.95 0.18 19.90
C GLY A 172 5.98 0.16 21.08
N THR A 173 4.87 -0.63 21.00
CA THR A 173 3.99 -0.80 22.19
C THR A 173 4.69 -1.56 23.29
N VAL A 174 5.41 -2.62 22.95
CA VAL A 174 6.15 -3.41 23.91
C VAL A 174 7.27 -2.58 24.55
N ASP A 175 8.02 -1.85 23.74
CA ASP A 175 9.10 -0.96 24.21
C ASP A 175 8.57 0.15 25.13
N GLY A 176 7.48 0.83 24.75
CA GLY A 176 6.84 1.87 25.57
C GLY A 176 6.34 1.35 26.93
N MET A 177 5.81 0.14 26.97
CA MET A 177 5.38 -0.50 28.23
C MET A 177 6.57 -0.90 29.08
N VAL A 178 7.65 -1.43 28.51
CA VAL A 178 8.88 -1.76 29.23
C VAL A 178 9.47 -0.51 29.88
N VAL A 179 9.53 0.60 29.16
CA VAL A 179 10.02 1.89 29.70
C VAL A 179 9.15 2.37 30.87
N ALA A 180 7.82 2.22 30.76
CA ALA A 180 6.90 2.59 31.86
C ALA A 180 7.13 1.74 33.11
N PHE A 181 7.23 0.42 32.97
CA PHE A 181 7.49 -0.48 34.11
C PHE A 181 8.85 -0.26 34.75
N ASP A 182 9.89 -0.01 33.93
CA ASP A 182 11.21 0.34 34.45
C ASP A 182 11.20 1.64 35.28
N ALA A 183 10.43 2.63 34.84
CA ALA A 183 10.30 3.89 35.55
C ALA A 183 9.57 3.70 36.90
N ILE A 184 8.50 2.87 36.93
CA ILE A 184 7.80 2.51 38.18
C ILE A 184 8.71 1.79 39.14
N ALA A 185 9.50 0.82 38.67
CA ALA A 185 10.43 0.04 39.50
C ALA A 185 11.51 0.94 40.14
N LYS A 186 12.01 1.94 39.37
CA LYS A 186 13.00 2.92 39.89
C LYS A 186 12.40 3.88 40.91
N ALA A 187 11.19 4.39 40.64
CA ALA A 187 10.50 5.32 41.52
C ALA A 187 9.99 4.67 42.81
N ARG A 188 9.88 3.35 42.86
CA ARG A 188 9.29 2.57 43.96
C ARG A 188 7.87 3.00 44.36
N SER A 189 7.20 3.71 43.45
CA SER A 189 5.81 4.21 43.59
C SER A 189 5.13 4.14 42.24
N VAL A 190 3.83 3.81 42.26
CA VAL A 190 3.01 3.85 41.03
C VAL A 190 2.48 5.25 40.87
N ASP A 191 3.05 5.99 39.92
CA ASP A 191 2.55 7.30 39.51
C ASP A 191 1.77 7.14 38.20
N ALA A 192 0.51 7.58 38.19
CA ALA A 192 -0.36 7.50 37.03
C ALA A 192 0.24 8.24 35.80
N THR A 193 0.98 9.32 36.02
CA THR A 193 1.64 10.09 34.97
C THR A 193 2.73 9.30 34.25
N ILE A 194 3.51 8.49 34.99
CA ILE A 194 4.56 7.65 34.43
C ILE A 194 3.94 6.56 33.54
N VAL A 195 2.87 5.92 34.01
CA VAL A 195 2.14 4.89 33.26
C VAL A 195 1.53 5.48 32.00
N ALA A 196 0.83 6.62 32.13
CA ALA A 196 0.21 7.31 31.00
C ALA A 196 1.23 7.71 29.91
N SER A 197 2.42 8.12 30.31
CA SER A 197 3.52 8.47 29.39
C SER A 197 3.97 7.27 28.53
N GLY A 198 4.18 6.08 29.13
CA GLY A 198 4.55 4.89 28.42
C GLY A 198 3.44 4.37 27.49
N ILE A 199 2.18 4.41 27.95
CA ILE A 199 1.02 4.06 27.12
C ILE A 199 0.90 5.01 25.92
N LYS A 200 1.12 6.31 26.12
CA LYS A 200 1.08 7.30 25.03
C LYS A 200 2.11 6.96 23.95
N ILE A 201 3.36 6.65 24.30
CA ILE A 201 4.40 6.26 23.35
C ILE A 201 3.96 5.00 22.58
N ALA A 202 3.45 3.99 23.28
CA ALA A 202 2.95 2.75 22.72
C ALA A 202 1.86 2.98 21.66
N LEU A 203 0.86 3.79 21.96
CA LEU A 203 -0.25 4.08 21.04
C LEU A 203 0.21 4.86 19.81
N ILE A 204 1.08 5.86 19.98
CA ILE A 204 1.61 6.68 18.89
C ILE A 204 2.39 5.83 17.88
N THR A 205 3.23 4.90 18.34
CA THR A 205 4.01 4.04 17.44
C THR A 205 3.13 3.08 16.64
N THR A 206 2.08 2.53 17.25
CA THR A 206 1.12 1.66 16.54
C THR A 206 0.33 2.46 15.51
N GLU A 207 -0.17 3.64 15.87
CA GLU A 207 -0.87 4.55 14.96
C GLU A 207 0.03 4.90 13.76
N ALA A 208 1.31 5.23 13.99
CA ALA A 208 2.26 5.52 12.94
C ALA A 208 2.48 4.33 11.99
N GLY A 209 2.65 3.12 12.54
CA GLY A 209 2.82 1.91 11.74
C GLY A 209 1.62 1.63 10.83
N LEU A 210 0.40 1.77 11.35
CA LEU A 210 -0.85 1.60 10.59
C LEU A 210 -1.05 2.73 9.56
N ALA A 211 -0.75 3.96 9.92
CA ALA A 211 -0.84 5.11 9.01
C ALA A 211 0.07 4.98 7.78
N VAL A 212 1.20 4.27 7.91
CA VAL A 212 2.09 3.93 6.79
C VAL A 212 1.54 2.75 5.98
N ALA A 213 1.10 1.68 6.65
CA ALA A 213 0.73 0.44 5.98
C ALA A 213 -0.56 0.56 5.16
N ILE A 214 -1.59 1.23 5.68
CA ILE A 214 -2.92 1.29 5.05
C ILE A 214 -2.88 1.93 3.66
N PRO A 215 -2.29 3.12 3.45
CA PRO A 215 -2.22 3.72 2.12
C PRO A 215 -1.40 2.88 1.13
N ILE A 216 -0.28 2.31 1.58
CA ILE A 216 0.58 1.46 0.74
C ILE A 216 -0.18 0.20 0.31
N GLN A 217 -0.95 -0.43 1.21
CA GLN A 217 -1.78 -1.59 0.91
C GLN A 217 -2.86 -1.29 -0.12
N LEU A 218 -3.56 -0.15 0.02
CA LEU A 218 -4.57 0.26 -0.95
C LEU A 218 -3.97 0.46 -2.35
N LEU A 219 -2.83 1.14 -2.43
CA LEU A 219 -2.13 1.35 -3.71
C LEU A 219 -1.60 0.04 -4.30
N SER A 220 -1.09 -0.87 -3.47
CA SER A 220 -0.66 -2.20 -3.89
C SER A 220 -1.79 -3.00 -4.53
N ASN A 221 -2.98 -2.99 -3.94
CA ASN A 221 -4.16 -3.67 -4.48
C ASN A 221 -4.58 -3.08 -5.84
N ILE A 222 -4.55 -1.75 -5.99
CA ILE A 222 -4.83 -1.09 -7.27
C ILE A 222 -3.81 -1.50 -8.33
N PHE A 223 -2.53 -1.56 -7.97
CA PHE A 223 -1.47 -1.97 -8.90
C PHE A 223 -1.61 -3.43 -9.31
N MET A 224 -1.97 -4.32 -8.39
CA MET A 224 -2.20 -5.73 -8.68
C MET A 224 -3.33 -5.90 -9.70
N THR A 225 -4.45 -5.23 -9.51
CA THR A 225 -5.56 -5.23 -10.48
C THR A 225 -5.13 -4.69 -11.86
N GLN A 226 -4.24 -3.70 -11.91
CA GLN A 226 -3.72 -3.20 -13.19
C GLN A 226 -2.79 -4.21 -13.88
N VAL A 227 -1.97 -4.94 -13.13
CA VAL A 227 -1.12 -6.01 -13.67
C VAL A 227 -1.98 -7.13 -14.22
N ASP A 228 -3.02 -7.56 -13.50
CA ASP A 228 -3.98 -8.58 -13.98
C ASP A 228 -4.63 -8.16 -15.29
N GLY A 229 -5.01 -6.89 -15.41
CA GLY A 229 -5.53 -6.33 -16.66
C GLY A 229 -4.54 -6.42 -17.83
N LEU A 230 -3.26 -6.10 -17.59
CA LEU A 230 -2.21 -6.22 -18.59
C LEU A 230 -1.95 -7.67 -19.01
N VAL A 231 -2.03 -8.63 -18.07
CA VAL A 231 -1.92 -10.07 -18.36
C VAL A 231 -3.06 -10.54 -19.26
N ILE A 232 -4.28 -10.11 -18.98
CA ILE A 232 -5.44 -10.40 -19.84
C ILE A 232 -5.25 -9.79 -21.23
N ASP A 233 -4.73 -8.57 -21.34
CA ASP A 233 -4.47 -7.92 -22.63
C ASP A 233 -3.38 -8.67 -23.42
N MET A 234 -2.34 -9.19 -22.75
CA MET A 234 -1.31 -10.04 -23.37
C MET A 234 -1.92 -11.32 -23.92
N GLN A 235 -2.78 -12.01 -23.16
CA GLN A 235 -3.45 -13.23 -23.59
C GLN A 235 -4.35 -12.99 -24.80
N ARG A 236 -5.19 -11.95 -24.77
CA ARG A 236 -6.05 -11.57 -25.90
C ARG A 236 -5.26 -11.23 -27.16
N ALA A 237 -4.12 -10.54 -27.00
CA ALA A 237 -3.26 -10.22 -28.15
C ALA A 237 -2.64 -11.49 -28.75
N SER A 238 -2.17 -12.39 -27.91
CA SER A 238 -1.59 -13.68 -28.35
C SER A 238 -2.62 -14.50 -29.10
N GLU A 239 -3.81 -14.69 -28.53
CA GLU A 239 -4.91 -15.43 -29.14
C GLU A 239 -5.28 -14.84 -30.51
N LYS A 240 -5.44 -13.51 -30.59
CA LYS A 240 -5.82 -12.84 -31.84
C LYS A 240 -4.76 -12.93 -32.93
N VAL A 241 -3.49 -12.87 -32.56
CA VAL A 241 -2.37 -13.05 -33.50
C VAL A 241 -2.31 -14.48 -34.02
N ILE A 242 -2.43 -15.47 -33.14
CA ILE A 242 -2.40 -16.90 -33.50
C ILE A 242 -3.58 -17.25 -34.40
N GLU A 243 -4.81 -16.84 -34.02
CA GLU A 243 -6.01 -17.01 -34.84
C GLU A 243 -5.81 -16.45 -36.24
N THR A 244 -5.31 -15.22 -36.34
CA THR A 244 -5.06 -14.55 -37.62
C THR A 244 -4.01 -15.29 -38.48
N MET A 245 -3.00 -15.86 -37.86
CA MET A 245 -1.98 -16.65 -38.58
C MET A 245 -2.49 -18.00 -39.09
N ILE A 246 -3.45 -18.60 -38.39
CA ILE A 246 -4.10 -19.85 -38.83
C ILE A 246 -5.02 -19.59 -40.03
N GLU A 247 -5.71 -18.44 -40.03
CA GLU A 247 -6.64 -18.04 -41.10
C GLU A 247 -5.94 -17.56 -42.39
N SER A 248 -4.67 -17.19 -42.35
CA SER A 248 -3.92 -16.59 -43.46
C SER A 248 -3.05 -17.59 -44.21
#